data_d549b111eac230cc017cd4143c6053db
#
_entry.id   d549b111eac230cc017cd4143c6053db
#
_cell.length_a   1.000
_cell.length_b   1.000
_cell.length_c   1.000
_cell.angle_alpha   90.00
_cell.angle_beta   90.00
_cell.angle_gamma   90.00
#
_symmetry.space_group_name_H-M   'P 1'
#
loop_
_entity.id
_entity.type
_entity.pdbx_description
1 polymer ?
#
loop_
_entity_poly.entity_id
_entity_poly.type
_entity_poly.pdbx_seq_one_letter_code
_entity_poly.pdbx_strand_id
1 'polypeptide(L)'
;MNNANQPTFQALCETTGRVMLGLYFLLPGGIMKMVNYEGTADYMASHGMPYIPFFLILTIIIQTGGGLAMIAGYQTKFAAFLLAGLTLVINAVMHDFWTLPAGELQTAHETQNFVKNLGIVAGLLVVSGLGAGRWSLDSRR
;
A
#
# COMPACT_ATOMS: atom_id res chain seq x y z
N MET A 1 4.76 3.05 -25.31
CA MET A 1 5.64 1.89 -25.55
C MET A 1 4.76 0.68 -25.82
N ASN A 2 5.06 -0.06 -26.89
CA ASN A 2 4.28 -1.25 -27.26
C ASN A 2 4.75 -2.41 -26.37
N ASN A 3 3.93 -2.80 -25.37
CA ASN A 3 4.27 -3.82 -24.38
C ASN A 3 4.53 -5.23 -24.99
N ALA A 4 4.14 -5.46 -26.24
CA ALA A 4 4.31 -6.74 -26.91
C ALA A 4 5.78 -7.14 -27.16
N ASN A 5 6.67 -6.15 -27.33
CA ASN A 5 8.09 -6.35 -27.60
C ASN A 5 9.00 -6.20 -26.37
N GLN A 6 8.40 -6.14 -25.18
CA GLN A 6 9.14 -5.98 -23.92
C GLN A 6 9.98 -7.23 -23.64
N PRO A 7 11.28 -7.10 -23.25
CA PRO A 7 12.10 -8.24 -22.85
C PRO A 7 11.46 -9.04 -21.71
N THR A 8 11.58 -10.36 -21.77
CA THR A 8 10.98 -11.27 -20.76
C THR A 8 11.45 -10.96 -19.33
N PHE A 9 12.72 -10.62 -19.16
CA PHE A 9 13.27 -10.26 -17.84
C PHE A 9 12.59 -8.99 -17.26
N GLN A 10 12.39 -7.97 -18.10
CA GLN A 10 11.70 -6.75 -17.67
C GLN A 10 10.25 -7.06 -17.29
N ALA A 11 9.53 -7.83 -18.11
CA ALA A 11 8.15 -8.23 -17.82
C ALA A 11 8.04 -9.05 -16.52
N LEU A 12 9.04 -9.91 -16.22
CA LEU A 12 9.11 -10.67 -14.99
C LEU A 12 9.28 -9.74 -13.76
N CYS A 13 10.24 -8.81 -13.82
CA CYS A 13 10.49 -7.86 -12.73
C CYS A 13 9.26 -6.97 -12.45
N GLU A 14 8.65 -6.42 -13.50
CA GLU A 14 7.46 -5.57 -13.37
C GLU A 14 6.27 -6.34 -12.77
N THR A 15 6.01 -7.55 -13.26
CA THR A 15 4.92 -8.37 -12.76
C THR A 15 5.15 -8.79 -11.32
N THR A 16 6.37 -9.27 -11.00
CA THR A 16 6.72 -9.70 -9.64
C THR A 16 6.62 -8.54 -8.65
N GLY A 17 7.22 -7.40 -8.96
CA GLY A 17 7.16 -6.21 -8.09
C GLY A 17 5.73 -5.73 -7.86
N ARG A 18 4.92 -5.67 -8.91
CA ARG A 18 3.51 -5.29 -8.85
C ARG A 18 2.68 -6.27 -8.00
N VAL A 19 2.87 -7.57 -8.19
CA VAL A 19 2.17 -8.61 -7.42
C VAL A 19 2.59 -8.57 -5.96
N MET A 20 3.87 -8.40 -5.65
CA MET A 20 4.35 -8.27 -4.27
C MET A 20 3.75 -7.05 -3.56
N LEU A 21 3.70 -5.89 -4.23
CA LEU A 21 3.01 -4.71 -3.70
C LEU A 21 1.52 -4.98 -3.49
N GLY A 22 0.86 -5.63 -4.45
CA GLY A 22 -0.55 -6.01 -4.34
C GLY A 22 -0.83 -6.94 -3.16
N LEU A 23 0.01 -7.95 -2.95
CA LEU A 23 -0.08 -8.87 -1.81
C LEU A 23 0.15 -8.16 -0.47
N TYR A 24 1.08 -7.20 -0.42
CA TYR A 24 1.31 -6.39 0.77
C TYR A 24 0.05 -5.61 1.18
N PHE A 25 -0.67 -5.03 0.23
CA PHE A 25 -1.91 -4.32 0.55
C PHE A 25 -3.09 -5.26 0.80
N LEU A 26 -3.18 -6.37 0.10
CA LEU A 26 -4.26 -7.35 0.27
C LEU A 26 -4.16 -8.06 1.63
N LEU A 27 -3.00 -8.60 1.98
CA LEU A 27 -2.84 -9.46 3.16
C LEU A 27 -2.77 -8.62 4.45
N PRO A 28 -1.69 -7.90 4.78
CA PRO A 28 -1.65 -7.13 6.02
C PRO A 28 -2.56 -5.90 5.98
N GLY A 29 -2.72 -5.28 4.82
CA GLY A 29 -3.53 -4.08 4.67
C GLY A 29 -5.05 -4.33 4.72
N GLY A 30 -5.52 -5.37 4.06
CA GLY A 30 -6.93 -5.72 3.96
C GLY A 30 -7.33 -6.85 4.91
N ILE A 31 -6.94 -8.08 4.59
CA ILE A 31 -7.43 -9.29 5.26
C ILE A 31 -7.11 -9.29 6.75
N MET A 32 -5.86 -9.01 7.14
CA MET A 32 -5.48 -9.02 8.56
C MET A 32 -6.19 -7.92 9.37
N LYS A 33 -6.48 -6.76 8.77
CA LYS A 33 -7.28 -5.73 9.43
C LYS A 33 -8.74 -6.14 9.60
N MET A 34 -9.31 -6.90 8.67
CA MET A 34 -10.65 -7.47 8.84
C MET A 34 -10.69 -8.49 9.97
N VAL A 35 -9.70 -9.38 10.04
CA VAL A 35 -9.61 -10.42 11.08
C VAL A 35 -9.35 -9.81 12.46
N ASN A 36 -8.52 -8.79 12.54
CA ASN A 36 -8.17 -8.10 13.80
C ASN A 36 -8.73 -6.67 13.80
N TYR A 37 -10.01 -6.54 13.52
CA TYR A 37 -10.67 -5.24 13.39
C TYR A 37 -10.58 -4.42 14.69
N GLU A 38 -10.93 -5.03 15.83
CA GLU A 38 -10.93 -4.35 17.13
C GLU A 38 -9.53 -3.91 17.54
N GLY A 39 -8.52 -4.77 17.42
CA GLY A 39 -7.14 -4.40 17.71
C GLY A 39 -6.62 -3.27 16.82
N THR A 40 -7.04 -3.22 15.55
CA THR A 40 -6.70 -2.10 14.66
C THR A 40 -7.43 -0.82 15.07
N ALA A 41 -8.71 -0.93 15.46
CA ALA A 41 -9.50 0.20 15.94
C ALA A 41 -8.91 0.79 17.23
N ASP A 42 -8.49 -0.05 18.18
CA ASP A 42 -7.83 0.36 19.43
C ASP A 42 -6.50 1.08 19.14
N TYR A 43 -5.73 0.57 18.19
CA TYR A 43 -4.49 1.23 17.77
C TYR A 43 -4.76 2.61 17.15
N MET A 44 -5.80 2.74 16.32
CA MET A 44 -6.22 4.04 15.78
C MET A 44 -6.69 4.99 16.89
N ALA A 45 -7.42 4.47 17.88
CA ALA A 45 -7.89 5.24 19.04
C ALA A 45 -6.72 5.78 19.88
N SER A 46 -5.66 5.00 20.06
CA SER A 46 -4.47 5.42 20.79
C SER A 46 -3.73 6.60 20.12
N HIS A 47 -3.94 6.80 18.83
CA HIS A 47 -3.43 7.95 18.05
C HIS A 47 -4.46 9.11 17.95
N GLY A 48 -5.54 9.06 18.73
CA GLY A 48 -6.53 10.13 18.80
C GLY A 48 -7.38 10.31 17.53
N MET A 49 -7.49 9.27 16.68
CA MET A 49 -8.26 9.36 15.44
C MET A 49 -9.77 9.50 15.73
N PRO A 50 -10.46 10.46 15.09
CA PRO A 50 -11.92 10.52 15.13
C PRO A 50 -12.53 9.57 14.10
N TYR A 51 -13.83 9.23 14.28
CA TYR A 51 -14.63 8.46 13.31
C TYR A 51 -13.96 7.14 12.85
N ILE A 52 -13.34 6.42 13.80
CA ILE A 52 -12.55 5.21 13.55
C ILE A 52 -13.27 4.19 12.66
N PRO A 53 -14.53 3.79 12.89
CA PRO A 53 -15.19 2.80 12.04
C PRO A 53 -15.24 3.21 10.57
N PHE A 54 -15.50 4.48 10.29
CA PHE A 54 -15.52 5.00 8.92
C PHE A 54 -14.14 4.89 8.25
N PHE A 55 -13.10 5.41 8.89
CA PHE A 55 -11.76 5.41 8.31
C PHE A 55 -11.15 4.01 8.22
N LEU A 56 -11.43 3.14 9.19
CA LEU A 56 -10.94 1.76 9.17
C LEU A 56 -11.59 0.96 8.04
N ILE A 57 -12.92 1.03 7.89
CA ILE A 57 -13.64 0.35 6.80
C ILE A 57 -13.18 0.89 5.45
N LEU A 58 -13.07 2.21 5.29
CA LEU A 58 -12.59 2.84 4.06
C LEU A 58 -11.16 2.35 3.70
N THR A 59 -10.27 2.30 4.68
CA THR A 59 -8.90 1.80 4.50
C THR A 59 -8.90 0.33 4.07
N ILE A 60 -9.69 -0.53 4.71
CA ILE A 60 -9.82 -1.94 4.35
C ILE A 60 -10.29 -2.10 2.90
N ILE A 61 -11.33 -1.34 2.50
CA ILE A 61 -11.87 -1.39 1.13
C ILE A 61 -10.80 -0.98 0.11
N ILE A 62 -10.11 0.14 0.34
CA ILE A 62 -9.11 0.65 -0.59
C ILE A 62 -7.90 -0.30 -0.67
N GLN A 63 -7.43 -0.81 0.47
CA GLN A 63 -6.27 -1.72 0.49
C GLN A 63 -6.59 -3.09 -0.10
N THR A 64 -7.78 -3.64 0.16
CA THR A 64 -8.22 -4.91 -0.43
C THR A 64 -8.46 -4.75 -1.94
N GLY A 65 -9.27 -3.79 -2.34
CA GLY A 65 -9.58 -3.54 -3.75
C GLY A 65 -8.36 -3.12 -4.56
N GLY A 66 -7.57 -2.20 -4.03
CA GLY A 66 -6.30 -1.76 -4.65
C GLY A 66 -5.28 -2.89 -4.74
N GLY A 67 -5.14 -3.71 -3.70
CA GLY A 67 -4.27 -4.88 -3.69
C GLY A 67 -4.66 -5.90 -4.76
N LEU A 68 -5.94 -6.23 -4.86
CA LEU A 68 -6.46 -7.13 -5.91
C LEU A 68 -6.25 -6.55 -7.31
N ALA A 69 -6.51 -5.26 -7.50
CA ALA A 69 -6.29 -4.57 -8.77
C ALA A 69 -4.82 -4.61 -9.19
N MET A 70 -3.90 -4.39 -8.24
CA MET A 70 -2.46 -4.50 -8.43
C MET A 70 -2.04 -5.92 -8.85
N ILE A 71 -2.56 -6.95 -8.16
CA ILE A 71 -2.25 -8.36 -8.48
C ILE A 71 -2.72 -8.71 -9.90
N ALA A 72 -3.97 -8.37 -10.23
CA ALA A 72 -4.55 -8.62 -11.54
C ALA A 72 -3.94 -7.77 -12.66
N GLY A 73 -3.32 -6.64 -12.32
CA GLY A 73 -2.88 -5.64 -13.29
C GLY A 73 -4.06 -4.94 -13.97
N TYR A 74 -5.08 -4.57 -13.17
CA TYR A 74 -6.29 -3.92 -13.63
C TYR A 74 -6.35 -2.49 -13.08
N GLN A 75 -6.56 -1.51 -13.97
CA GLN A 75 -6.55 -0.09 -13.58
C GLN A 75 -5.30 0.27 -12.74
N THR A 76 -4.18 -0.35 -13.07
CA THR A 76 -2.99 -0.42 -12.21
C THR A 76 -2.44 0.94 -11.85
N LYS A 77 -2.40 1.87 -12.80
CA LYS A 77 -1.91 3.23 -12.54
C LYS A 77 -2.75 3.95 -11.49
N PHE A 78 -4.07 3.84 -11.60
CA PHE A 78 -4.99 4.45 -10.64
C PHE A 78 -4.93 3.78 -9.28
N ALA A 79 -4.94 2.43 -9.24
CA ALA A 79 -4.84 1.67 -8.00
C ALA A 79 -3.53 1.98 -7.25
N ALA A 80 -2.41 2.01 -7.95
CA ALA A 80 -1.12 2.34 -7.38
C ALA A 80 -1.07 3.77 -6.82
N PHE A 81 -1.62 4.74 -7.56
CA PHE A 81 -1.70 6.13 -7.10
C PHE A 81 -2.58 6.28 -5.85
N LEU A 82 -3.74 5.65 -5.86
CA LEU A 82 -4.65 5.67 -4.71
C LEU A 82 -4.03 5.04 -3.46
N LEU A 83 -3.36 3.89 -3.61
CA LEU A 83 -2.64 3.22 -2.53
C LEU A 83 -1.46 4.06 -2.02
N ALA A 84 -0.74 4.75 -2.91
CA ALA A 84 0.34 5.66 -2.52
C ALA A 84 -0.18 6.82 -1.67
N GLY A 85 -1.27 7.47 -2.09
CA GLY A 85 -1.91 8.55 -1.35
C GLY A 85 -2.42 8.08 0.03
N LEU A 86 -3.12 6.95 0.08
CA LEU A 86 -3.58 6.37 1.34
C LEU A 86 -2.40 6.04 2.29
N THR A 87 -1.32 5.46 1.75
CA THR A 87 -0.15 5.12 2.55
C THR A 87 0.53 6.36 3.12
N LEU A 88 0.60 7.46 2.37
CA LEU A 88 1.11 8.74 2.88
C LEU A 88 0.27 9.28 4.03
N VAL A 89 -1.06 9.24 3.90
CA VAL A 89 -1.97 9.68 4.98
C VAL A 89 -1.80 8.81 6.23
N ILE A 90 -1.81 7.48 6.07
CA ILE A 90 -1.59 6.55 7.19
C ILE A 90 -0.23 6.83 7.84
N ASN A 91 0.80 7.04 7.03
CA ASN A 91 2.16 7.29 7.51
C ASN A 91 2.23 8.55 8.38
N ALA A 92 1.59 9.63 7.95
CA ALA A 92 1.59 10.88 8.67
C ALA A 92 0.76 10.83 9.97
N VAL A 93 -0.29 10.02 10.03
CA VAL A 93 -1.22 9.97 11.17
C VAL A 93 -0.84 8.87 12.16
N MET A 94 -0.41 7.71 11.68
CA MET A 94 -0.21 6.51 12.50
C MET A 94 1.26 6.24 12.86
N HIS A 95 2.20 6.84 12.13
CA HIS A 95 3.64 6.66 12.35
C HIS A 95 4.33 7.99 12.63
N ASP A 96 3.73 8.75 13.53
CA ASP A 96 4.14 10.10 13.95
C ASP A 96 5.26 10.07 14.99
N PHE A 97 6.35 9.36 14.70
CA PHE A 97 7.49 9.12 15.60
C PHE A 97 8.06 10.40 16.25
N TRP A 98 7.89 11.54 15.62
CA TRP A 98 8.34 12.84 16.14
C TRP A 98 7.56 13.33 17.38
N THR A 99 6.42 12.70 17.69
CA THR A 99 5.64 12.98 18.90
C THR A 99 6.06 12.12 20.09
N LEU A 100 6.91 11.11 19.87
CA LEU A 100 7.33 10.14 20.86
C LEU A 100 8.69 10.53 21.49
N PRO A 101 8.96 10.10 22.74
CA PRO A 101 10.23 10.37 23.40
C PRO A 101 11.42 9.75 22.66
N ALA A 102 12.50 10.50 22.49
CA ALA A 102 13.71 10.02 21.85
C ALA A 102 14.37 8.88 22.66
N GLY A 103 14.88 7.87 21.94
CA GLY A 103 15.63 6.76 22.53
C GLY A 103 14.77 5.57 23.00
N GLU A 104 13.46 5.65 22.89
CA GLU A 104 12.57 4.53 23.19
C GLU A 104 12.45 3.56 22.02
N LEU A 105 12.22 2.26 22.35
CA LEU A 105 12.06 1.20 21.34
C LEU A 105 10.85 1.47 20.43
N GLN A 106 9.77 2.00 20.99
CA GLN A 106 8.57 2.36 20.23
C GLN A 106 8.89 3.45 19.19
N THR A 107 9.65 4.48 19.56
CA THR A 107 10.07 5.54 18.64
C THR A 107 10.90 4.98 17.49
N ALA A 108 11.81 4.04 17.78
CA ALA A 108 12.60 3.36 16.75
C ALA A 108 11.71 2.55 15.78
N HIS A 109 10.72 1.82 16.30
CA HIS A 109 9.77 1.06 15.49
C HIS A 109 8.91 1.96 14.60
N GLU A 110 8.38 3.06 15.14
CA GLU A 110 7.56 3.99 14.35
C GLU A 110 8.40 4.71 13.30
N THR A 111 9.65 5.06 13.60
CA THR A 111 10.60 5.60 12.62
C THR A 111 10.83 4.62 11.48
N GLN A 112 11.08 3.34 11.78
CA GLN A 112 11.27 2.31 10.76
C GLN A 112 10.01 2.11 9.90
N ASN A 113 8.83 2.10 10.52
CA ASN A 113 7.56 2.01 9.79
C ASN A 113 7.37 3.19 8.85
N PHE A 114 7.66 4.40 9.32
CA PHE A 114 7.59 5.61 8.50
C PHE A 114 8.50 5.53 7.27
N VAL A 115 9.77 5.21 7.47
CA VAL A 115 10.75 5.11 6.36
C VAL A 115 10.41 3.97 5.40
N LYS A 116 10.01 2.81 5.93
CA LYS A 116 9.54 1.66 5.12
C LYS A 116 8.36 2.07 4.23
N ASN A 117 7.37 2.76 4.79
CA ASN A 117 6.20 3.20 4.05
C ASN A 117 6.55 4.21 2.95
N LEU A 118 7.53 5.09 3.15
CA LEU A 118 8.03 5.95 2.07
C LEU A 118 8.65 5.15 0.92
N GLY A 119 9.36 4.06 1.23
CA GLY A 119 9.88 3.14 0.20
C GLY A 119 8.74 2.45 -0.59
N ILE A 120 7.68 2.04 0.10
CA ILE A 120 6.47 1.47 -0.54
C ILE A 120 5.79 2.51 -1.45
N VAL A 121 5.63 3.74 -0.97
CA VAL A 121 5.08 4.86 -1.75
C VAL A 121 5.92 5.11 -3.00
N ALA A 122 7.24 5.13 -2.89
CA ALA A 122 8.13 5.29 -4.03
C ALA A 122 7.91 4.18 -5.08
N GLY A 123 7.82 2.92 -4.66
CA GLY A 123 7.50 1.79 -5.54
C GLY A 123 6.13 1.93 -6.22
N LEU A 124 5.10 2.34 -5.47
CA LEU A 124 3.76 2.58 -6.01
C LEU A 124 3.73 3.72 -7.04
N LEU A 125 4.48 4.80 -6.80
CA LEU A 125 4.57 5.92 -7.75
C LEU A 125 5.28 5.49 -9.05
N VAL A 126 6.31 4.65 -8.96
CA VAL A 126 6.95 4.07 -10.14
C VAL A 126 5.94 3.22 -10.94
N VAL A 127 5.18 2.36 -10.27
CA VAL A 127 4.12 1.56 -10.94
C VAL A 127 3.02 2.45 -11.51
N SER A 128 2.62 3.49 -10.79
CA SER A 128 1.61 4.46 -11.27
C SER A 128 2.08 5.18 -12.55
N GLY A 129 3.36 5.53 -12.61
CA GLY A 129 3.95 6.18 -13.79
C GLY A 129 4.08 5.24 -14.99
N LEU A 130 4.67 4.07 -14.78
CA LEU A 130 5.00 3.11 -15.85
C LEU A 130 3.81 2.24 -16.27
N GLY A 131 2.96 1.83 -15.32
CA GLY A 131 1.81 0.97 -15.56
C GLY A 131 2.03 -0.49 -15.17
N ALA A 132 1.16 -1.37 -15.67
CA ALA A 132 1.03 -2.75 -15.23
C ALA A 132 2.04 -3.74 -15.83
N GLY A 133 2.72 -3.34 -16.91
CA GLY A 133 3.59 -4.22 -17.67
C GLY A 133 2.84 -5.21 -18.58
N ARG A 134 3.60 -6.04 -19.28
CA ARG A 134 3.12 -6.94 -20.35
C ARG A 134 2.13 -8.00 -19.81
N TRP A 135 2.38 -8.56 -18.65
CA TRP A 135 1.53 -9.64 -18.09
C TRP A 135 0.49 -9.09 -17.13
N SER A 136 -0.50 -8.40 -17.67
CA SER A 136 -1.54 -7.72 -16.93
C SER A 136 -2.87 -7.71 -17.69
N LEU A 137 -3.97 -7.44 -16.99
CA LEU A 137 -5.26 -7.21 -17.65
C LEU A 137 -5.27 -5.89 -18.43
N ASP A 138 -4.55 -4.87 -17.96
CA ASP A 138 -4.43 -3.58 -18.64
C ASP A 138 -3.76 -3.72 -20.02
N SER A 139 -2.83 -4.68 -20.19
CA SER A 139 -2.13 -4.91 -21.45
C SER A 139 -2.98 -5.61 -22.52
N ARG A 140 -4.15 -6.14 -22.13
CA ARG A 140 -5.08 -6.85 -23.03
C ARG A 140 -6.21 -5.95 -23.52
N ARG A 141 -6.24 -4.71 -23.08
CA ARG A 141 -7.20 -3.68 -23.48
C ARG A 141 -6.59 -2.75 -24.53
#